data_820a225b1a7f6c30db59c47a4dd84566
#
_entry.id   820a225b1a7f6c30db59c47a4dd84566
#
_cell.length_a   1.000
_cell.length_b   1.000
_cell.length_c   1.000
_cell.angle_alpha   90.00
_cell.angle_beta   90.00
_cell.angle_gamma   90.00
#
_symmetry.space_group_name_H-M   'P 1'
#
loop_
_entity.id
_entity.type
_entity.pdbx_description
1 polymer ?
#
loop_
_entity_poly.entity_id
_entity_poly.type
_entity_poly.pdbx_seq_one_letter_code
_entity_poly.pdbx_strand_id
1 'polypeptide(L)'
;MVKLFSYAKGNYNLFLKRHLNQCIGTRRGVHSQSSTTYNEKIDNNGTNPKKRPWLIIKDNCVKNILNGFPWIYSKDVKNDNDLILYSPCIVNIKNEFNENIGVGIYNKNSTIVSRILSMNVNENINEEFFNNKIKKAYEKRLELFPNDNFFRVVNAESDFLPGIVIDKYNKLVSVQVNASGMDVLLHIILKSIENVLNPDTIILKNDSQIRKLEKLSLTKLVYKGLYKPPIEIRENGLTFFTDILKGQKTGWYYDQRDNRSMLISYCKDKNVLDLFSYVGGFGITLAYYGANEVTCVDSSYLAIENGIKSAQYNNVLNKINFVHACVKKFLNISLHVKLETPHNRNNNIPLLEKSDEQTDEYLDNELEEQNENNMIAIKKTEHDKKSTLHSDMQNIYIYEKSKDNRIDLDDIEKLLNKNNNYGFFQKKYDVILIDPPPLARNNYLLPAALKVYQKLLYASFKIIQKPGYVFVSSCNRLIGYNELVLCIRRALNWAKCEGVIIGEGRVSSDHPVHVSLPETKYLTSILLMIT
;
A
#
# COMPACT_ATOMS: atom_id res chain seq x y z
N MET A 1 -14.31 26.78 23.38
CA MET A 1 -14.68 25.86 22.27
C MET A 1 -15.12 26.60 20.99
N VAL A 2 -15.92 27.65 21.03
CA VAL A 2 -16.39 28.35 19.80
C VAL A 2 -15.28 29.05 19.01
N LYS A 3 -14.20 29.54 19.63
CA LYS A 3 -13.06 30.17 18.94
C LYS A 3 -12.12 29.17 18.21
N LEU A 4 -12.07 27.91 18.60
CA LEU A 4 -11.30 26.87 17.92
C LEU A 4 -11.97 26.38 16.62
N PHE A 5 -13.31 26.39 16.59
CA PHE A 5 -14.08 26.04 15.37
C PHE A 5 -13.98 27.09 14.27
N SER A 6 -13.84 28.36 14.61
CA SER A 6 -13.65 29.44 13.61
C SER A 6 -12.25 29.42 12.99
N TYR A 7 -11.24 29.02 13.77
CA TYR A 7 -9.85 28.90 13.28
C TYR A 7 -9.65 27.73 12.30
N ALA A 8 -10.32 26.60 12.56
CA ALA A 8 -10.31 25.45 11.66
C ALA A 8 -11.00 25.72 10.31
N LYS A 9 -12.14 26.43 10.31
CA LYS A 9 -12.85 26.84 9.08
C LYS A 9 -12.06 27.88 8.26
N GLY A 10 -11.36 28.80 8.92
CA GLY A 10 -10.54 29.82 8.25
C GLY A 10 -9.33 29.21 7.53
N ASN A 11 -8.62 28.27 8.16
CA ASN A 11 -7.47 27.59 7.57
C ASN A 11 -7.88 26.63 6.43
N TYR A 12 -9.06 26.03 6.50
CA TYR A 12 -9.61 25.17 5.48
C TYR A 12 -9.91 25.93 4.18
N ASN A 13 -10.58 27.08 4.27
CA ASN A 13 -10.83 27.93 3.11
C ASN A 13 -9.54 28.48 2.49
N LEU A 14 -8.51 28.74 3.30
CA LEU A 14 -7.18 29.15 2.80
C LEU A 14 -6.45 27.99 2.10
N PHE A 15 -6.61 26.77 2.62
CA PHE A 15 -6.01 25.56 2.04
C PHE A 15 -6.66 25.20 0.70
N LEU A 16 -7.99 25.19 0.61
CA LEU A 16 -8.70 25.00 -0.66
C LEU A 16 -8.35 26.08 -1.68
N LYS A 17 -8.25 27.36 -1.28
CA LYS A 17 -7.79 28.45 -2.13
C LYS A 17 -6.34 28.26 -2.57
N ARG A 18 -5.43 27.81 -1.71
CA ARG A 18 -4.03 27.54 -2.08
C ARG A 18 -3.90 26.31 -2.98
N HIS A 19 -4.67 25.25 -2.76
CA HIS A 19 -4.65 24.06 -3.61
C HIS A 19 -5.25 24.33 -4.98
N LEU A 20 -6.35 25.07 -5.05
CA LEU A 20 -6.91 25.55 -6.32
C LEU A 20 -5.93 26.48 -7.06
N ASN A 21 -5.23 27.36 -6.35
CA ASN A 21 -4.23 28.24 -6.94
C ASN A 21 -2.93 27.51 -7.39
N GLN A 22 -2.54 26.39 -6.76
CA GLN A 22 -1.41 25.57 -7.21
C GLN A 22 -1.75 24.73 -8.47
N CYS A 23 -3.00 24.30 -8.63
CA CYS A 23 -3.46 23.69 -9.88
C CYS A 23 -3.50 24.69 -11.05
N ILE A 24 -3.54 26.00 -10.76
CA ILE A 24 -3.57 27.09 -11.75
C ILE A 24 -2.16 27.69 -11.99
N GLY A 25 -1.12 27.18 -11.31
CA GLY A 25 0.20 27.75 -11.23
C GLY A 25 0.96 27.85 -12.53
N THR A 26 1.44 29.06 -12.75
CA THR A 26 2.44 29.61 -13.68
C THR A 26 1.94 30.08 -15.04
N ARG A 27 1.15 31.15 -15.05
CA ARG A 27 1.30 32.19 -16.08
C ARG A 27 1.27 33.56 -15.41
N ARG A 28 2.41 34.19 -15.28
CA ARG A 28 2.49 35.62 -14.98
C ARG A 28 1.95 36.42 -16.17
N GLY A 29 0.98 37.26 -15.87
CA GLY A 29 0.52 38.34 -16.72
C GLY A 29 -0.80 38.07 -17.43
N VAL A 30 -1.91 38.36 -16.75
CA VAL A 30 -3.08 39.12 -17.22
C VAL A 30 -4.04 39.29 -16.02
N HIS A 31 -4.50 40.50 -15.84
CA HIS A 31 -5.45 41.09 -14.90
C HIS A 31 -6.33 40.22 -14.01
N SER A 32 -6.37 40.63 -12.74
CA SER A 32 -7.32 40.24 -11.69
C SER A 32 -8.78 40.31 -12.16
N GLN A 33 -9.38 39.16 -12.47
CA GLN A 33 -10.81 38.96 -12.44
C GLN A 33 -11.16 37.78 -11.55
N SER A 34 -11.89 38.11 -10.53
CA SER A 34 -12.61 37.39 -9.49
C SER A 34 -12.58 35.84 -9.49
N SER A 35 -12.11 35.29 -8.34
CA SER A 35 -12.12 33.87 -7.96
C SER A 35 -13.52 33.21 -7.92
N THR A 36 -14.59 33.97 -8.03
CA THR A 36 -16.00 33.53 -8.10
C THR A 36 -16.35 32.87 -9.43
N THR A 37 -15.76 33.30 -10.53
CA THR A 37 -16.09 32.79 -11.87
C THR A 37 -15.55 31.39 -12.18
N TYR A 38 -14.59 30.88 -11.43
CA TYR A 38 -14.01 29.54 -11.71
C TYR A 38 -14.82 28.41 -11.05
N ASN A 39 -15.29 28.62 -9.81
CA ASN A 39 -16.19 27.68 -9.13
C ASN A 39 -17.56 27.60 -9.82
N GLU A 40 -18.09 28.72 -10.30
CA GLU A 40 -19.33 28.76 -11.09
C GLU A 40 -19.19 28.06 -12.46
N LYS A 41 -18.02 28.08 -13.09
CA LYS A 41 -17.75 27.34 -14.34
C LYS A 41 -17.70 25.83 -14.14
N ILE A 42 -17.17 25.34 -13.01
CA ILE A 42 -17.11 23.90 -12.69
C ILE A 42 -18.52 23.41 -12.34
N ASP A 43 -19.27 24.10 -11.52
CA ASP A 43 -20.64 23.72 -11.15
C ASP A 43 -21.61 23.74 -12.33
N ASN A 44 -21.44 24.68 -13.25
CA ASN A 44 -22.33 24.79 -14.42
C ASN A 44 -22.00 23.85 -15.59
N ASN A 45 -20.75 23.38 -15.74
CA ASN A 45 -20.37 22.55 -16.90
C ASN A 45 -20.28 21.05 -16.59
N GLY A 46 -20.11 20.64 -15.32
CA GLY A 46 -19.91 19.24 -14.96
C GLY A 46 -21.20 18.48 -14.65
N THR A 47 -22.17 19.13 -14.05
CA THR A 47 -23.43 18.50 -13.62
C THR A 47 -24.47 18.38 -14.74
N ASN A 48 -24.53 19.34 -15.67
CA ASN A 48 -25.52 19.32 -16.76
C ASN A 48 -25.01 18.53 -17.96
N PRO A 49 -25.62 17.36 -18.30
CA PRO A 49 -25.20 16.52 -19.44
C PRO A 49 -25.15 17.25 -20.79
N LYS A 50 -26.07 18.24 -21.02
CA LYS A 50 -26.15 18.98 -22.28
C LYS A 50 -25.02 20.00 -22.48
N LYS A 51 -24.30 20.38 -21.42
CA LYS A 51 -23.23 21.39 -21.49
C LYS A 51 -21.81 20.79 -21.44
N ARG A 52 -21.68 19.47 -21.35
CA ARG A 52 -20.37 18.78 -21.31
C ARG A 52 -19.73 18.81 -22.69
N PRO A 53 -18.41 19.03 -22.78
CA PRO A 53 -17.69 18.86 -24.03
C PRO A 53 -17.69 17.39 -24.46
N TRP A 54 -17.56 17.15 -25.76
CA TRP A 54 -17.52 15.81 -26.32
C TRP A 54 -16.10 15.32 -26.53
N LEU A 55 -15.79 14.18 -25.95
CA LEU A 55 -14.58 13.39 -26.24
C LEU A 55 -14.91 12.44 -27.39
N ILE A 56 -14.21 12.59 -28.53
CA ILE A 56 -14.38 11.73 -29.69
C ILE A 56 -13.29 10.66 -29.66
N ILE A 57 -13.70 9.40 -29.64
CA ILE A 57 -12.80 8.25 -29.61
C ILE A 57 -12.84 7.48 -30.93
N LYS A 58 -11.72 6.79 -31.20
CA LYS A 58 -11.59 5.91 -32.36
C LYS A 58 -12.50 4.68 -32.20
N ASP A 59 -13.07 4.20 -33.28
CA ASP A 59 -13.99 3.06 -33.25
C ASP A 59 -13.34 1.76 -32.79
N ASN A 60 -12.05 1.57 -33.07
CA ASN A 60 -11.32 0.38 -32.69
C ASN A 60 -11.25 0.11 -31.16
N CYS A 61 -11.44 1.14 -30.33
CA CYS A 61 -11.47 0.97 -28.86
C CYS A 61 -12.90 0.80 -28.29
N VAL A 62 -13.94 1.13 -29.07
CA VAL A 62 -15.35 1.10 -28.62
C VAL A 62 -15.77 -0.29 -28.12
N LYS A 63 -15.43 -1.34 -28.87
CA LYS A 63 -15.76 -2.72 -28.49
C LYS A 63 -15.25 -3.08 -27.09
N ASN A 64 -14.03 -2.67 -26.74
CA ASN A 64 -13.46 -2.94 -25.42
C ASN A 64 -14.23 -2.18 -24.34
N ILE A 65 -14.61 -0.93 -24.59
CA ILE A 65 -15.37 -0.11 -23.67
C ILE A 65 -16.77 -0.70 -23.45
N LEU A 66 -17.47 -1.11 -24.52
CA LEU A 66 -18.78 -1.77 -24.41
C LEU A 66 -18.70 -3.11 -23.66
N ASN A 67 -17.54 -3.78 -23.69
CA ASN A 67 -17.25 -4.98 -22.90
C ASN A 67 -16.81 -4.64 -21.45
N GLY A 68 -16.93 -3.36 -21.02
CA GLY A 68 -16.72 -2.93 -19.66
C GLY A 68 -15.30 -2.43 -19.36
N PHE A 69 -14.39 -2.30 -20.33
CA PHE A 69 -13.06 -1.72 -20.09
C PHE A 69 -13.17 -0.22 -19.75
N PRO A 70 -12.72 0.24 -18.58
CA PRO A 70 -13.09 1.56 -18.08
C PRO A 70 -12.15 2.69 -18.50
N TRP A 71 -11.07 2.41 -19.27
CA TRP A 71 -10.03 3.37 -19.59
C TRP A 71 -9.97 3.73 -21.07
N ILE A 72 -9.73 5.00 -21.37
CA ILE A 72 -9.44 5.51 -22.70
C ILE A 72 -8.03 6.08 -22.69
N TYR A 73 -7.20 5.59 -23.60
CA TYR A 73 -5.82 6.05 -23.72
C TYR A 73 -5.70 7.23 -24.70
N SER A 74 -4.65 8.04 -24.55
CA SER A 74 -4.41 9.21 -25.43
C SER A 74 -4.36 8.86 -26.91
N LYS A 75 -3.79 7.70 -27.27
CA LYS A 75 -3.71 7.20 -28.66
C LYS A 75 -5.09 6.91 -29.29
N ASP A 76 -6.12 6.73 -28.47
CA ASP A 76 -7.47 6.35 -28.90
C ASP A 76 -8.41 7.56 -29.04
N VAL A 77 -7.92 8.78 -28.77
CA VAL A 77 -8.68 10.04 -28.89
C VAL A 77 -8.41 10.71 -30.22
N LYS A 78 -9.47 11.31 -30.80
CA LYS A 78 -9.42 12.05 -32.08
C LYS A 78 -9.33 13.57 -31.89
N ASN A 79 -9.99 14.14 -30.87
CA ASN A 79 -10.15 15.59 -30.69
C ASN A 79 -9.47 16.11 -29.41
N ASP A 80 -8.33 15.54 -29.03
CA ASP A 80 -7.63 15.89 -27.77
C ASP A 80 -7.30 17.39 -27.66
N ASN A 81 -6.96 18.05 -28.80
CA ASN A 81 -6.60 19.46 -28.81
C ASN A 81 -7.76 20.38 -28.42
N ASP A 82 -8.99 20.04 -28.77
CA ASP A 82 -10.17 20.85 -28.47
C ASP A 82 -10.52 20.87 -26.97
N LEU A 83 -10.09 19.84 -26.26
CA LEU A 83 -10.39 19.64 -24.84
C LEU A 83 -9.33 20.20 -23.89
N ILE A 84 -8.19 20.66 -24.40
CA ILE A 84 -7.05 21.15 -23.58
C ILE A 84 -7.47 22.22 -22.56
N LEU A 85 -8.30 23.16 -22.99
CA LEU A 85 -8.71 24.30 -22.16
C LEU A 85 -9.68 23.91 -21.03
N TYR A 86 -10.28 22.74 -21.13
CA TYR A 86 -11.25 22.22 -20.16
C TYR A 86 -10.66 21.19 -19.20
N SER A 87 -9.45 20.70 -19.47
CA SER A 87 -8.81 19.62 -18.68
C SER A 87 -8.31 20.09 -17.31
N PRO A 88 -8.58 19.35 -16.21
CA PRO A 88 -9.46 18.18 -16.14
C PRO A 88 -10.94 18.53 -16.08
N CYS A 89 -11.81 17.74 -16.74
CA CYS A 89 -13.26 17.99 -16.78
C CYS A 89 -14.07 16.70 -17.00
N ILE A 90 -15.39 16.79 -16.77
CA ILE A 90 -16.35 15.74 -17.16
C ILE A 90 -16.67 15.92 -18.63
N VAL A 91 -16.65 14.81 -19.38
CA VAL A 91 -16.93 14.79 -20.82
C VAL A 91 -18.02 13.79 -21.15
N ASN A 92 -18.84 14.11 -22.16
CA ASN A 92 -19.61 13.09 -22.86
C ASN A 92 -18.72 12.40 -23.89
N ILE A 93 -18.87 11.09 -24.06
CA ILE A 93 -18.03 10.26 -24.93
C ILE A 93 -18.86 9.76 -26.09
N LYS A 94 -18.33 9.91 -27.31
CA LYS A 94 -18.89 9.34 -28.54
C LYS A 94 -17.78 8.80 -29.43
N ASN A 95 -18.14 7.89 -30.35
CA ASN A 95 -17.21 7.44 -31.36
C ASN A 95 -17.14 8.41 -32.56
N GLU A 96 -16.29 8.11 -33.52
CA GLU A 96 -16.12 8.90 -34.74
C GLU A 96 -17.35 8.89 -35.68
N PHE A 97 -18.31 7.98 -35.46
CA PHE A 97 -19.59 7.89 -36.17
C PHE A 97 -20.74 8.62 -35.45
N ASN A 98 -20.42 9.42 -34.40
CA ASN A 98 -21.37 10.13 -33.55
C ASN A 98 -22.29 9.24 -32.69
N GLU A 99 -21.94 7.99 -32.47
CA GLU A 99 -22.65 7.11 -31.54
C GLU A 99 -22.26 7.41 -30.11
N ASN A 100 -23.25 7.61 -29.25
CA ASN A 100 -23.04 7.91 -27.83
C ASN A 100 -22.56 6.67 -27.09
N ILE A 101 -21.48 6.82 -26.33
CA ILE A 101 -20.85 5.73 -25.54
C ILE A 101 -21.17 5.90 -24.05
N GLY A 102 -21.00 7.11 -23.49
CA GLY A 102 -21.21 7.34 -22.06
C GLY A 102 -20.64 8.67 -21.59
N VAL A 103 -20.35 8.73 -20.29
CA VAL A 103 -19.73 9.89 -19.64
C VAL A 103 -18.47 9.47 -18.90
N GLY A 104 -17.43 10.28 -18.95
CA GLY A 104 -16.16 10.03 -18.30
C GLY A 104 -15.55 11.29 -17.72
N ILE A 105 -14.47 11.09 -16.97
CA ILE A 105 -13.62 12.17 -16.48
C ILE A 105 -12.34 12.21 -17.34
N TYR A 106 -12.07 13.38 -17.94
CA TYR A 106 -10.96 13.59 -18.85
C TYR A 106 -9.81 14.34 -18.19
N ASN A 107 -8.58 13.87 -18.42
CA ASN A 107 -7.35 14.55 -18.05
C ASN A 107 -6.30 14.40 -19.15
N LYS A 108 -5.99 15.50 -19.85
CA LYS A 108 -4.99 15.52 -20.92
C LYS A 108 -3.58 15.10 -20.48
N ASN A 109 -3.24 15.35 -19.23
CA ASN A 109 -1.88 15.12 -18.72
C ASN A 109 -1.60 13.65 -18.33
N SER A 110 -2.60 12.78 -18.40
CA SER A 110 -2.48 11.36 -18.09
C SER A 110 -2.38 10.52 -19.36
N THR A 111 -1.65 9.42 -19.31
CA THR A 111 -1.67 8.41 -20.39
C THR A 111 -3.05 7.77 -20.53
N ILE A 112 -3.77 7.60 -19.41
CA ILE A 112 -5.18 7.22 -19.37
C ILE A 112 -5.98 8.53 -19.37
N VAL A 113 -6.23 9.07 -20.55
CA VAL A 113 -6.80 10.42 -20.68
C VAL A 113 -8.26 10.51 -20.26
N SER A 114 -8.99 9.40 -20.27
CA SER A 114 -10.35 9.41 -19.71
C SER A 114 -10.66 8.10 -18.99
N ARG A 115 -11.41 8.22 -17.89
CA ARG A 115 -11.96 7.09 -17.13
C ARG A 115 -13.47 7.18 -17.16
N ILE A 116 -14.12 6.08 -17.54
CA ILE A 116 -15.57 6.02 -17.69
C ILE A 116 -16.24 5.99 -16.32
N LEU A 117 -17.22 6.87 -16.13
CA LEU A 117 -18.03 6.96 -14.90
C LEU A 117 -19.37 6.25 -15.06
N SER A 118 -19.98 6.36 -16.25
CA SER A 118 -21.26 5.73 -16.59
C SER A 118 -21.37 5.50 -18.09
N MET A 119 -22.04 4.43 -18.50
CA MET A 119 -22.40 4.18 -19.90
C MET A 119 -23.65 4.96 -20.33
N ASN A 120 -24.34 5.62 -19.41
CA ASN A 120 -25.45 6.51 -19.70
C ASN A 120 -24.92 7.94 -19.90
N VAL A 121 -24.97 8.45 -21.14
CA VAL A 121 -24.51 9.80 -21.48
C VAL A 121 -25.31 10.90 -20.76
N ASN A 122 -26.54 10.60 -20.35
CA ASN A 122 -27.42 11.53 -19.64
C ASN A 122 -27.26 11.45 -18.12
N GLU A 123 -26.30 10.65 -17.60
CA GLU A 123 -26.04 10.52 -16.17
C GLU A 123 -25.60 11.86 -15.57
N ASN A 124 -26.23 12.29 -14.49
CA ASN A 124 -25.78 13.44 -13.73
C ASN A 124 -24.64 13.05 -12.79
N ILE A 125 -23.46 13.63 -12.99
CA ILE A 125 -22.28 13.36 -12.13
C ILE A 125 -22.29 14.39 -10.99
N ASN A 126 -23.14 14.16 -10.01
CA ASN A 126 -23.40 15.03 -8.86
C ASN A 126 -23.24 14.25 -7.54
N GLU A 127 -23.63 14.86 -6.42
CA GLU A 127 -23.58 14.25 -5.09
C GLU A 127 -24.40 12.94 -5.03
N GLU A 128 -25.58 12.91 -5.63
CA GLU A 128 -26.43 11.72 -5.66
C GLU A 128 -25.77 10.54 -6.37
N PHE A 129 -25.09 10.80 -7.50
CA PHE A 129 -24.30 9.79 -8.21
C PHE A 129 -23.26 9.14 -7.31
N PHE A 130 -22.46 9.95 -6.58
CA PHE A 130 -21.45 9.44 -5.67
C PHE A 130 -22.06 8.76 -4.45
N ASN A 131 -23.15 9.30 -3.88
CA ASN A 131 -23.89 8.66 -2.78
C ASN A 131 -24.31 7.24 -3.17
N ASN A 132 -24.92 7.08 -4.36
CA ASN A 132 -25.40 5.78 -4.83
C ASN A 132 -24.25 4.80 -5.09
N LYS A 133 -23.15 5.25 -5.68
CA LYS A 133 -21.97 4.39 -5.94
C LYS A 133 -21.29 3.94 -4.63
N ILE A 134 -21.05 4.87 -3.69
CA ILE A 134 -20.42 4.57 -2.39
C ILE A 134 -21.35 3.68 -1.56
N LYS A 135 -22.65 3.97 -1.53
CA LYS A 135 -23.64 3.16 -0.81
C LYS A 135 -23.66 1.72 -1.32
N LYS A 136 -23.74 1.52 -2.65
CA LYS A 136 -23.71 0.20 -3.28
C LYS A 136 -22.43 -0.58 -2.95
N ALA A 137 -21.27 0.09 -2.96
CA ALA A 137 -20.01 -0.52 -2.57
C ALA A 137 -19.99 -0.91 -1.08
N TYR A 138 -20.50 -0.04 -0.21
CA TYR A 138 -20.58 -0.27 1.23
C TYR A 138 -21.53 -1.43 1.58
N GLU A 139 -22.71 -1.48 0.99
CA GLU A 139 -23.69 -2.56 1.18
C GLU A 139 -23.08 -3.93 0.83
N LYS A 140 -22.36 -4.05 -0.28
CA LYS A 140 -21.62 -5.27 -0.63
C LYS A 140 -20.60 -5.69 0.43
N ARG A 141 -19.92 -4.74 1.09
CA ARG A 141 -18.98 -5.07 2.17
C ARG A 141 -19.70 -5.51 3.43
N LEU A 142 -20.85 -4.93 3.73
CA LEU A 142 -21.66 -5.39 4.87
C LEU A 142 -22.21 -6.83 4.67
N GLU A 143 -22.48 -7.24 3.44
CA GLU A 143 -22.84 -8.64 3.12
C GLU A 143 -21.63 -9.58 3.33
N LEU A 144 -20.43 -9.16 2.93
CA LEU A 144 -19.20 -9.94 3.05
C LEU A 144 -18.66 -10.01 4.49
N PHE A 145 -18.85 -8.94 5.25
CA PHE A 145 -18.33 -8.77 6.61
C PHE A 145 -19.44 -8.28 7.54
N PRO A 146 -20.44 -9.14 7.83
CA PRO A 146 -21.54 -8.76 8.71
C PRO A 146 -21.02 -8.39 10.10
N ASN A 147 -21.49 -7.26 10.62
CA ASN A 147 -21.09 -6.69 11.92
C ASN A 147 -19.64 -6.23 12.04
N ASP A 148 -18.86 -6.21 10.95
CA ASP A 148 -17.52 -5.61 10.92
C ASP A 148 -17.59 -4.14 10.50
N ASN A 149 -16.61 -3.37 10.95
CA ASN A 149 -16.44 -1.96 10.62
C ASN A 149 -15.02 -1.64 10.16
N PHE A 150 -14.25 -2.66 9.77
CA PHE A 150 -12.85 -2.57 9.42
C PHE A 150 -12.60 -3.27 8.07
N PHE A 151 -12.75 -2.54 6.96
CA PHE A 151 -12.56 -3.06 5.61
C PHE A 151 -12.40 -1.93 4.60
N ARG A 152 -11.97 -2.29 3.39
CA ARG A 152 -12.00 -1.39 2.23
C ARG A 152 -13.41 -1.26 1.70
N VAL A 153 -13.95 -0.04 1.72
CA VAL A 153 -15.30 0.27 1.22
C VAL A 153 -15.29 0.41 -0.29
N VAL A 154 -14.30 1.14 -0.85
CA VAL A 154 -14.17 1.39 -2.28
C VAL A 154 -12.77 1.02 -2.76
N ASN A 155 -12.71 0.17 -3.78
CA ASN A 155 -11.48 -0.29 -4.42
C ASN A 155 -11.41 0.19 -5.88
N ALA A 156 -11.37 1.50 -6.06
CA ALA A 156 -11.17 2.20 -7.33
C ALA A 156 -12.09 1.67 -8.46
N GLU A 157 -11.50 1.34 -9.61
CA GLU A 157 -12.21 0.87 -10.81
C GLU A 157 -13.06 -0.37 -10.54
N SER A 158 -12.68 -1.21 -9.60
CA SER A 158 -13.42 -2.44 -9.25
C SER A 158 -14.78 -2.15 -8.59
N ASP A 159 -14.96 -0.95 -8.04
CA ASP A 159 -16.23 -0.46 -7.52
C ASP A 159 -16.82 0.67 -8.40
N PHE A 160 -16.34 0.80 -9.62
CA PHE A 160 -16.81 1.81 -10.60
C PHE A 160 -16.68 3.26 -10.10
N LEU A 161 -15.65 3.52 -9.29
CA LEU A 161 -15.22 4.83 -8.80
C LEU A 161 -13.71 5.02 -9.09
N PRO A 162 -13.36 5.30 -10.36
CA PRO A 162 -11.98 5.26 -10.83
C PRO A 162 -11.02 6.09 -9.97
N GLY A 163 -9.93 5.48 -9.55
CA GLY A 163 -8.88 6.12 -8.78
C GLY A 163 -9.25 6.53 -7.35
N ILE A 164 -10.43 6.14 -6.84
CA ILE A 164 -10.85 6.40 -5.44
C ILE A 164 -10.65 5.16 -4.60
N VAL A 165 -9.94 5.29 -3.49
CA VAL A 165 -9.82 4.26 -2.46
C VAL A 165 -10.37 4.79 -1.15
N ILE A 166 -11.26 4.02 -0.50
CA ILE A 166 -11.86 4.38 0.77
C ILE A 166 -11.73 3.19 1.72
N ASP A 167 -10.97 3.38 2.81
CA ASP A 167 -10.80 2.39 3.86
C ASP A 167 -11.48 2.86 5.15
N LYS A 168 -12.27 1.98 5.77
CA LYS A 168 -13.05 2.23 6.98
C LYS A 168 -12.37 1.59 8.19
N TYR A 169 -12.22 2.38 9.24
CA TYR A 169 -11.68 2.01 10.54
C TYR A 169 -12.67 2.45 11.61
N ASN A 170 -13.74 1.69 11.76
CA ASN A 170 -14.89 2.00 12.60
C ASN A 170 -15.54 3.35 12.22
N LYS A 171 -15.36 4.40 12.99
CA LYS A 171 -15.86 5.76 12.74
C LYS A 171 -14.84 6.67 12.06
N LEU A 172 -13.67 6.14 11.72
CA LEU A 172 -12.65 6.85 10.95
C LEU A 172 -12.62 6.29 9.52
N VAL A 173 -12.45 7.18 8.54
CA VAL A 173 -12.33 6.83 7.12
C VAL A 173 -11.07 7.45 6.56
N SER A 174 -10.26 6.62 5.89
CA SER A 174 -9.10 7.05 5.10
C SER A 174 -9.46 7.08 3.62
N VAL A 175 -9.18 8.18 2.94
CA VAL A 175 -9.54 8.42 1.54
C VAL A 175 -8.29 8.73 0.73
N GLN A 176 -8.13 8.05 -0.41
CA GLN A 176 -7.17 8.40 -1.44
C GLN A 176 -7.90 8.72 -2.74
N VAL A 177 -7.51 9.79 -3.41
CA VAL A 177 -7.97 10.15 -4.75
C VAL A 177 -6.77 10.23 -5.67
N ASN A 178 -6.59 9.21 -6.50
CA ASN A 178 -5.38 9.00 -7.29
C ASN A 178 -5.51 9.43 -8.77
N ALA A 179 -6.71 9.80 -9.22
CA ALA A 179 -6.98 10.27 -10.58
C ALA A 179 -7.25 11.77 -10.59
N SER A 180 -6.55 12.52 -11.46
CA SER A 180 -6.61 13.98 -11.51
C SER A 180 -8.02 14.51 -11.74
N GLY A 181 -8.78 13.90 -12.63
CA GLY A 181 -10.16 14.31 -12.86
C GLY A 181 -11.06 14.10 -11.64
N MET A 182 -10.84 13.03 -10.86
CA MET A 182 -11.60 12.78 -9.63
C MET A 182 -11.18 13.74 -8.51
N ASP A 183 -9.93 14.21 -8.50
CA ASP A 183 -9.43 15.20 -7.55
C ASP A 183 -10.20 16.54 -7.65
N VAL A 184 -10.65 16.93 -8.85
CA VAL A 184 -11.50 18.10 -9.06
C VAL A 184 -12.87 17.95 -8.39
N LEU A 185 -13.38 16.72 -8.29
CA LEU A 185 -14.67 16.40 -7.67
C LEU A 185 -14.55 16.07 -6.17
N LEU A 186 -13.36 16.26 -5.58
CA LEU A 186 -13.05 15.86 -4.20
C LEU A 186 -14.09 16.36 -3.18
N HIS A 187 -14.58 17.60 -3.31
CA HIS A 187 -15.56 18.16 -2.39
C HIS A 187 -16.91 17.42 -2.42
N ILE A 188 -17.39 17.01 -3.62
CA ILE A 188 -18.62 16.22 -3.78
C ILE A 188 -18.39 14.81 -3.22
N ILE A 189 -17.24 14.21 -3.51
CA ILE A 189 -16.88 12.87 -3.03
C ILE A 189 -16.83 12.85 -1.50
N LEU A 190 -16.18 13.82 -0.86
CA LEU A 190 -16.08 13.89 0.60
C LEU A 190 -17.45 14.08 1.25
N LYS A 191 -18.31 14.93 0.68
CA LYS A 191 -19.68 15.10 1.16
C LYS A 191 -20.49 13.81 1.04
N SER A 192 -20.33 13.09 -0.06
CA SER A 192 -20.97 11.79 -0.26
C SER A 192 -20.49 10.74 0.74
N ILE A 193 -19.19 10.74 1.08
CA ILE A 193 -18.64 9.89 2.15
C ILE A 193 -19.28 10.23 3.50
N GLU A 194 -19.45 11.51 3.82
CA GLU A 194 -20.12 11.95 5.04
C GLU A 194 -21.57 11.46 5.09
N ASN A 195 -22.32 11.61 3.99
CA ASN A 195 -23.72 11.20 3.91
C ASN A 195 -23.92 9.69 4.06
N VAL A 196 -23.05 8.89 3.42
CA VAL A 196 -23.25 7.43 3.35
C VAL A 196 -22.62 6.70 4.53
N LEU A 197 -21.40 7.06 4.93
CA LEU A 197 -20.63 6.34 5.96
C LEU A 197 -20.73 6.97 7.33
N ASN A 198 -21.20 8.22 7.43
CA ASN A 198 -21.33 9.02 8.67
C ASN A 198 -20.11 8.88 9.61
N PRO A 199 -18.89 9.21 9.13
CA PRO A 199 -17.69 9.09 9.93
C PRO A 199 -17.52 10.27 10.88
N ASP A 200 -16.90 10.02 12.06
CA ASP A 200 -16.48 11.06 12.98
C ASP A 200 -15.19 11.75 12.49
N THR A 201 -14.32 10.99 11.82
CA THR A 201 -13.04 11.48 11.30
C THR A 201 -12.83 11.05 9.85
N ILE A 202 -12.39 11.98 9.00
CA ILE A 202 -11.96 11.71 7.61
C ILE A 202 -10.50 12.16 7.46
N ILE A 203 -9.67 11.24 6.96
CA ILE A 203 -8.27 11.50 6.62
C ILE A 203 -8.12 11.45 5.09
N LEU A 204 -7.55 12.50 4.51
CA LEU A 204 -7.05 12.46 3.13
C LEU A 204 -5.60 11.98 3.16
N LYS A 205 -5.37 10.78 2.62
CA LYS A 205 -4.05 10.18 2.52
C LYS A 205 -3.62 10.09 1.05
N ASN A 206 -3.49 11.26 0.43
CA ASN A 206 -3.15 11.46 -0.97
C ASN A 206 -1.61 11.46 -1.18
N ASP A 207 -0.91 10.44 -0.66
CA ASP A 207 0.56 10.29 -0.73
C ASP A 207 1.03 9.15 -1.64
N SER A 208 0.11 8.53 -2.38
CA SER A 208 0.43 7.49 -3.37
C SER A 208 1.29 8.03 -4.52
N GLN A 209 2.33 7.30 -4.91
CA GLN A 209 3.20 7.66 -6.03
C GLN A 209 2.45 7.70 -7.38
N ILE A 210 1.32 7.00 -7.50
CA ILE A 210 0.44 7.06 -8.69
C ILE A 210 -0.01 8.50 -8.96
N ARG A 211 -0.21 9.32 -7.91
CA ARG A 211 -0.58 10.73 -8.06
C ARG A 211 0.45 11.55 -8.84
N LYS A 212 1.75 11.23 -8.71
CA LYS A 212 2.81 11.89 -9.49
C LYS A 212 2.64 11.63 -11.01
N LEU A 213 2.18 10.44 -11.40
CA LEU A 213 1.90 10.10 -12.79
C LEU A 213 0.71 10.89 -13.36
N GLU A 214 -0.24 11.23 -12.48
CA GLU A 214 -1.40 12.09 -12.78
C GLU A 214 -1.08 13.59 -12.62
N LYS A 215 0.17 13.97 -12.29
CA LYS A 215 0.65 15.33 -11.98
C LYS A 215 -0.11 15.99 -10.81
N LEU A 216 -0.51 15.18 -9.85
CA LEU A 216 -1.13 15.62 -8.60
C LEU A 216 -0.11 15.76 -7.48
N SER A 217 -0.30 16.73 -6.60
CA SER A 217 0.50 16.91 -5.39
C SER A 217 0.26 15.78 -4.39
N LEU A 218 1.31 15.44 -3.61
CA LEU A 218 1.20 14.52 -2.50
C LEU A 218 0.77 15.29 -1.25
N THR A 219 -0.31 14.85 -0.60
CA THR A 219 -0.87 15.51 0.59
C THR A 219 -1.38 14.50 1.60
N LYS A 220 -1.17 14.80 2.88
CA LYS A 220 -1.74 14.06 4.01
C LYS A 220 -2.34 15.06 4.99
N LEU A 221 -3.62 14.92 5.32
CA LEU A 221 -4.27 15.80 6.29
C LEU A 221 -5.52 15.16 6.90
N VAL A 222 -5.89 15.66 8.08
CA VAL A 222 -7.19 15.40 8.69
C VAL A 222 -8.19 16.40 8.09
N TYR A 223 -9.12 15.89 7.28
CA TYR A 223 -10.16 16.70 6.66
C TYR A 223 -11.28 17.04 7.62
N LYS A 224 -11.73 16.06 8.41
CA LYS A 224 -12.83 16.19 9.38
C LYS A 224 -12.48 15.49 10.68
N GLY A 225 -12.94 16.06 11.78
CA GLY A 225 -12.86 15.43 13.10
C GLY A 225 -11.50 15.55 13.79
N LEU A 226 -11.27 14.67 14.75
CA LEU A 226 -10.06 14.62 15.55
C LEU A 226 -9.32 13.31 15.33
N TYR A 227 -8.04 13.38 14.99
CA TYR A 227 -7.18 12.22 14.81
C TYR A 227 -6.23 12.05 16.00
N LYS A 228 -6.29 10.89 16.65
CA LYS A 228 -5.43 10.54 17.79
C LYS A 228 -4.79 9.17 17.52
N PRO A 229 -3.56 9.12 16.99
CA PRO A 229 -2.84 7.85 16.80
C PRO A 229 -2.29 7.31 18.13
N PRO A 230 -1.99 6.00 18.21
CA PRO A 230 -2.33 5.01 17.20
C PRO A 230 -3.82 4.68 17.23
N ILE A 231 -4.38 4.38 16.04
CA ILE A 231 -5.77 3.93 15.92
C ILE A 231 -5.88 2.42 16.06
N GLU A 232 -7.03 1.98 16.57
CA GLU A 232 -7.38 0.57 16.70
C GLU A 232 -7.93 0.01 15.38
N ILE A 233 -7.53 -1.21 15.05
CA ILE A 233 -8.03 -2.02 13.93
C ILE A 233 -8.42 -3.38 14.46
N ARG A 234 -9.57 -3.88 14.06
CA ARG A 234 -10.00 -5.25 14.38
C ARG A 234 -10.03 -6.11 13.13
N GLU A 235 -9.43 -7.27 13.21
CA GLU A 235 -9.40 -8.23 12.11
C GLU A 235 -9.21 -9.66 12.67
N ASN A 236 -10.01 -10.61 12.18
CA ASN A 236 -9.90 -12.02 12.55
C ASN A 236 -9.90 -12.27 14.07
N GLY A 237 -10.72 -11.52 14.82
CA GLY A 237 -10.79 -11.62 16.28
C GLY A 237 -9.66 -10.95 17.06
N LEU A 238 -8.73 -10.31 16.39
CA LEU A 238 -7.57 -9.64 16.98
C LEU A 238 -7.68 -8.13 16.86
N THR A 239 -6.95 -7.42 17.73
CA THR A 239 -6.83 -5.97 17.72
C THR A 239 -5.41 -5.55 17.38
N PHE A 240 -5.27 -4.66 16.42
CA PHE A 240 -4.00 -4.08 15.98
C PHE A 240 -4.01 -2.57 16.14
N PHE A 241 -2.83 -1.99 16.21
CA PHE A 241 -2.65 -0.54 16.32
C PHE A 241 -1.78 -0.03 15.16
N THR A 242 -2.15 1.13 14.60
CA THR A 242 -1.39 1.77 13.52
C THR A 242 -1.53 3.29 13.55
N ASP A 243 -0.64 3.98 12.86
CA ASP A 243 -0.76 5.42 12.56
C ASP A 243 -1.06 5.60 11.07
N ILE A 244 -2.27 6.04 10.72
CA ILE A 244 -2.67 6.19 9.31
C ILE A 244 -1.85 7.29 8.62
N LEU A 245 -1.58 8.41 9.28
CA LEU A 245 -0.88 9.53 8.65
C LEU A 245 0.61 9.27 8.43
N LYS A 246 1.24 8.55 9.37
CA LYS A 246 2.68 8.22 9.30
C LYS A 246 2.94 6.82 8.74
N GLY A 247 1.96 5.93 8.84
CA GLY A 247 2.06 4.55 8.38
C GLY A 247 1.99 4.40 6.86
N GLN A 248 2.25 3.19 6.40
CA GLN A 248 2.24 2.81 4.98
C GLN A 248 0.81 2.68 4.43
N LYS A 249 0.66 2.69 3.09
CA LYS A 249 -0.63 2.63 2.38
C LYS A 249 -1.66 3.59 3.00
N THR A 250 -2.88 3.12 3.16
CA THR A 250 -3.99 3.80 3.84
C THR A 250 -4.00 3.63 5.36
N GLY A 251 -3.01 2.86 5.91
CA GLY A 251 -2.83 2.58 7.34
C GLY A 251 -2.82 1.10 7.70
N TRP A 252 -3.51 0.25 6.94
CA TRP A 252 -3.57 -1.19 7.13
C TRP A 252 -3.60 -1.92 5.79
N TYR A 253 -3.24 -3.21 5.80
CA TYR A 253 -3.20 -4.09 4.63
C TYR A 253 -4.40 -5.05 4.65
N TYR A 254 -5.62 -4.52 4.42
CA TYR A 254 -6.84 -5.34 4.36
C TYR A 254 -6.77 -6.41 3.26
N ASP A 255 -6.03 -6.14 2.18
CA ASP A 255 -5.82 -7.08 1.08
C ASP A 255 -5.20 -8.41 1.50
N GLN A 256 -4.45 -8.44 2.60
CA GLN A 256 -3.80 -9.64 3.15
C GLN A 256 -4.65 -10.39 4.21
N ARG A 257 -5.86 -9.94 4.54
CA ARG A 257 -6.73 -10.53 5.56
C ARG A 257 -6.91 -12.04 5.38
N ASP A 258 -7.27 -12.47 4.17
CA ASP A 258 -7.55 -13.88 3.86
C ASP A 258 -6.27 -14.72 3.92
N ASN A 259 -5.11 -14.15 3.54
CA ASN A 259 -3.82 -14.82 3.62
C ASN A 259 -3.39 -15.00 5.07
N ARG A 260 -3.62 -14.01 5.95
CA ARG A 260 -3.40 -14.16 7.39
C ARG A 260 -4.23 -15.31 7.98
N SER A 261 -5.51 -15.41 7.61
CA SER A 261 -6.39 -16.49 8.04
C SER A 261 -5.95 -17.86 7.50
N MET A 262 -5.56 -17.95 6.23
CA MET A 262 -5.11 -19.20 5.59
C MET A 262 -3.89 -19.80 6.31
N LEU A 263 -2.96 -18.95 6.72
CA LEU A 263 -1.69 -19.39 7.33
C LEU A 263 -1.85 -19.92 8.76
N ILE A 264 -2.96 -19.67 9.43
CA ILE A 264 -3.28 -20.20 10.76
C ILE A 264 -3.15 -21.74 10.80
N SER A 265 -3.57 -22.43 9.73
CA SER A 265 -3.50 -23.89 9.65
C SER A 265 -2.08 -24.46 9.62
N TYR A 266 -1.07 -23.63 9.42
CA TYR A 266 0.33 -24.02 9.27
C TYR A 266 1.24 -23.60 10.43
N CYS A 267 0.71 -22.92 11.46
CA CYS A 267 1.54 -22.27 12.48
C CYS A 267 1.60 -23.00 13.82
N LYS A 268 0.70 -23.93 14.12
CA LYS A 268 0.61 -24.57 15.45
C LYS A 268 1.91 -25.24 15.85
N ASP A 269 2.42 -24.88 17.03
CA ASP A 269 3.68 -25.37 17.62
C ASP A 269 4.92 -25.11 16.75
N LYS A 270 4.87 -24.13 15.85
CA LYS A 270 5.92 -23.78 14.88
C LYS A 270 6.66 -22.52 15.27
N ASN A 271 7.95 -22.45 14.87
CA ASN A 271 8.74 -21.24 14.91
C ASN A 271 8.57 -20.48 13.60
N VAL A 272 8.10 -19.25 13.66
CA VAL A 272 7.72 -18.43 12.49
C VAL A 272 8.68 -17.27 12.31
N LEU A 273 9.06 -16.97 11.07
CA LEU A 273 9.76 -15.76 10.67
C LEU A 273 8.87 -14.93 9.76
N ASP A 274 8.53 -13.71 10.18
CA ASP A 274 7.72 -12.75 9.45
C ASP A 274 8.61 -11.62 8.94
N LEU A 275 8.97 -11.66 7.66
CA LEU A 275 9.83 -10.69 6.99
C LEU A 275 9.00 -9.60 6.33
N PHE A 276 9.41 -8.34 6.50
CA PHE A 276 8.63 -7.15 6.11
C PHE A 276 7.32 -7.07 6.90
N SER A 277 7.41 -7.37 8.20
CA SER A 277 6.25 -7.64 9.06
C SER A 277 5.32 -6.43 9.27
N TYR A 278 5.77 -5.21 8.95
CA TYR A 278 5.07 -3.97 9.28
C TYR A 278 4.74 -3.93 10.78
N VAL A 279 3.48 -3.79 11.16
CA VAL A 279 3.03 -3.86 12.56
C VAL A 279 2.83 -5.31 13.05
N GLY A 280 3.38 -6.30 12.39
CA GLY A 280 3.27 -7.70 12.77
C GLY A 280 1.91 -8.34 12.47
N GLY A 281 1.22 -7.89 11.42
CA GLY A 281 -0.11 -8.40 11.10
C GLY A 281 -0.18 -9.91 10.92
N PHE A 282 0.77 -10.52 10.22
CA PHE A 282 0.91 -11.97 10.13
C PHE A 282 1.44 -12.56 11.43
N GLY A 283 2.57 -12.06 11.93
CA GLY A 283 3.26 -12.62 13.07
C GLY A 283 2.39 -12.69 14.33
N ILE A 284 1.68 -11.60 14.66
CA ILE A 284 0.76 -11.54 15.81
C ILE A 284 -0.40 -12.52 15.63
N THR A 285 -0.97 -12.60 14.41
CA THR A 285 -2.04 -13.57 14.12
C THR A 285 -1.57 -14.99 14.38
N LEU A 286 -0.41 -15.37 13.85
CA LEU A 286 0.10 -16.73 14.01
C LEU A 286 0.51 -17.04 15.46
N ALA A 287 1.08 -16.08 16.21
CA ALA A 287 1.39 -16.21 17.62
C ALA A 287 0.13 -16.48 18.47
N TYR A 288 -0.95 -15.76 18.17
CA TYR A 288 -2.25 -15.94 18.85
C TYR A 288 -2.87 -17.31 18.58
N TYR A 289 -2.79 -17.76 17.32
CA TYR A 289 -3.36 -19.04 16.91
C TYR A 289 -2.43 -20.25 17.10
N GLY A 290 -1.39 -20.13 17.92
CA GLY A 290 -0.67 -21.28 18.44
C GLY A 290 0.77 -21.46 17.93
N ALA A 291 1.36 -20.49 17.25
CA ALA A 291 2.80 -20.53 17.00
C ALA A 291 3.56 -20.61 18.32
N ASN A 292 4.67 -21.36 18.33
CA ASN A 292 5.53 -21.49 19.49
C ASN A 292 6.29 -20.17 19.73
N GLU A 293 6.94 -19.65 18.70
CA GLU A 293 7.66 -18.40 18.75
C GLU A 293 7.64 -17.73 17.37
N VAL A 294 7.55 -16.42 17.32
CA VAL A 294 7.54 -15.62 16.10
C VAL A 294 8.65 -14.58 16.13
N THR A 295 9.37 -14.42 15.04
CA THR A 295 10.29 -13.31 14.82
C THR A 295 9.74 -12.39 13.73
N CYS A 296 9.41 -11.15 14.10
CA CYS A 296 8.92 -10.11 13.19
C CYS A 296 10.05 -9.15 12.84
N VAL A 297 10.37 -9.00 11.56
CA VAL A 297 11.47 -8.14 11.08
C VAL A 297 10.92 -7.04 10.18
N ASP A 298 11.15 -5.78 10.54
CA ASP A 298 10.79 -4.61 9.73
C ASP A 298 11.78 -3.46 9.93
N SER A 299 11.96 -2.64 8.91
CA SER A 299 12.85 -1.47 8.95
C SER A 299 12.20 -0.21 9.52
N SER A 300 10.89 -0.22 9.74
CA SER A 300 10.13 0.91 10.31
C SER A 300 10.03 0.80 11.83
N TYR A 301 10.72 1.69 12.53
CA TYR A 301 10.64 1.77 14.00
C TYR A 301 9.19 1.97 14.49
N LEU A 302 8.44 2.89 13.86
CA LEU A 302 7.05 3.16 14.20
C LEU A 302 6.15 1.92 14.00
N ALA A 303 6.41 1.12 12.97
CA ALA A 303 5.67 -0.12 12.74
C ALA A 303 5.96 -1.13 13.87
N ILE A 304 7.22 -1.27 14.26
CA ILE A 304 7.62 -2.14 15.39
C ILE A 304 6.98 -1.68 16.71
N GLU A 305 6.99 -0.37 17.04
CA GLU A 305 6.31 0.14 18.25
C GLU A 305 4.82 -0.21 18.27
N ASN A 306 4.11 0.01 17.15
CA ASN A 306 2.71 -0.34 17.03
C ASN A 306 2.47 -1.86 17.06
N GLY A 307 3.41 -2.65 16.55
CA GLY A 307 3.41 -4.10 16.62
C GLY A 307 3.50 -4.60 18.07
N ILE A 308 4.42 -4.05 18.85
CA ILE A 308 4.58 -4.37 20.27
C ILE A 308 3.29 -4.07 21.03
N LYS A 309 2.71 -2.88 20.83
CA LYS A 309 1.44 -2.51 21.43
C LYS A 309 0.31 -3.48 21.05
N SER A 310 0.28 -3.90 19.79
CA SER A 310 -0.69 -4.88 19.28
C SER A 310 -0.50 -6.26 19.91
N ALA A 311 0.74 -6.73 20.03
CA ALA A 311 1.08 -7.99 20.66
C ALA A 311 0.75 -7.99 22.17
N GLN A 312 0.99 -6.88 22.87
CA GLN A 312 0.60 -6.70 24.27
C GLN A 312 -0.91 -6.79 24.44
N TYR A 313 -1.66 -6.08 23.61
CA TYR A 313 -3.12 -6.05 23.69
C TYR A 313 -3.74 -7.45 23.47
N ASN A 314 -3.16 -8.24 22.57
CA ASN A 314 -3.60 -9.61 22.28
C ASN A 314 -2.96 -10.67 23.19
N ASN A 315 -2.20 -10.29 24.22
CA ASN A 315 -1.53 -11.17 25.18
C ASN A 315 -0.57 -12.20 24.56
N VAL A 316 0.15 -11.81 23.50
CA VAL A 316 1.09 -12.69 22.78
C VAL A 316 2.52 -12.13 22.70
N LEU A 317 2.79 -11.01 23.37
CA LEU A 317 4.13 -10.39 23.33
C LEU A 317 5.23 -11.33 23.77
N ASN A 318 4.98 -12.20 24.74
CA ASN A 318 5.93 -13.19 25.24
C ASN A 318 6.34 -14.27 24.21
N LYS A 319 5.60 -14.37 23.10
CA LYS A 319 5.90 -15.28 22.00
C LYS A 319 6.56 -14.60 20.80
N ILE A 320 6.72 -13.26 20.83
CA ILE A 320 7.15 -12.50 19.64
C ILE A 320 8.43 -11.73 19.90
N ASN A 321 9.42 -11.94 19.04
CA ASN A 321 10.63 -11.13 18.97
C ASN A 321 10.45 -10.10 17.85
N PHE A 322 10.42 -8.81 18.21
CA PHE A 322 10.40 -7.73 17.24
C PHE A 322 11.82 -7.25 16.93
N VAL A 323 12.20 -7.27 15.66
CA VAL A 323 13.54 -6.89 15.18
C VAL A 323 13.43 -5.68 14.26
N HIS A 324 13.94 -4.54 14.71
CA HIS A 324 14.06 -3.34 13.88
C HIS A 324 15.32 -3.45 13.02
N ALA A 325 15.18 -3.95 11.79
CA ALA A 325 16.31 -4.15 10.89
C ALA A 325 15.86 -4.16 9.41
N CYS A 326 16.77 -3.81 8.51
CA CYS A 326 16.62 -4.15 7.10
C CYS A 326 16.59 -5.67 6.93
N VAL A 327 15.57 -6.21 6.26
CA VAL A 327 15.39 -7.66 6.06
C VAL A 327 16.59 -8.29 5.34
N LYS A 328 17.19 -7.60 4.36
CA LYS A 328 18.40 -8.06 3.66
C LYS A 328 19.56 -8.26 4.63
N LYS A 329 19.79 -7.29 5.54
CA LYS A 329 20.84 -7.39 6.57
C LYS A 329 20.56 -8.54 7.54
N PHE A 330 19.31 -8.66 8.02
CA PHE A 330 18.89 -9.75 8.90
C PHE A 330 19.18 -11.13 8.27
N LEU A 331 18.78 -11.34 7.02
CA LEU A 331 19.00 -12.59 6.32
C LEU A 331 20.49 -12.89 6.07
N ASN A 332 21.30 -11.88 5.74
CA ASN A 332 22.74 -12.03 5.57
C ASN A 332 23.39 -12.53 6.86
N ILE A 333 23.09 -11.89 8.00
CA ILE A 333 23.60 -12.32 9.31
C ILE A 333 23.19 -13.77 9.59
N SER A 334 21.92 -14.12 9.39
CA SER A 334 21.41 -15.49 9.61
C SER A 334 22.08 -16.53 8.71
N LEU A 335 22.53 -16.16 7.50
CA LEU A 335 23.29 -17.03 6.61
C LEU A 335 24.74 -17.21 7.07
N HIS A 336 25.42 -16.13 7.48
CA HIS A 336 26.82 -16.18 7.90
C HIS A 336 27.01 -17.00 9.17
N VAL A 337 26.15 -16.82 10.17
CA VAL A 337 26.16 -17.60 11.41
C VAL A 337 26.06 -19.12 11.15
N LYS A 338 25.39 -19.55 10.06
CA LYS A 338 25.30 -20.97 9.69
C LYS A 338 26.51 -21.51 8.95
N LEU A 339 27.30 -20.66 8.30
CA LEU A 339 28.46 -21.07 7.51
C LEU A 339 29.70 -21.30 8.39
N GLU A 340 29.73 -20.76 9.59
CA GLU A 340 30.84 -20.90 10.54
C GLU A 340 30.82 -22.20 11.36
N THR A 341 29.78 -23.04 11.20
CA THR A 341 29.86 -24.42 11.73
C THR A 341 30.92 -25.23 10.97
N PRO A 342 31.79 -26.05 11.64
CA PRO A 342 33.09 -26.50 11.12
C PRO A 342 33.11 -27.31 9.82
N HIS A 343 31.98 -27.58 9.19
CA HIS A 343 31.88 -28.48 8.05
C HIS A 343 31.77 -27.82 6.66
N ASN A 344 31.77 -26.48 6.52
CA ASN A 344 31.45 -25.85 5.23
C ASN A 344 32.35 -24.66 4.82
N ARG A 345 33.67 -24.75 4.95
CA ARG A 345 34.60 -23.64 4.58
C ARG A 345 34.90 -23.47 3.07
N ASN A 346 34.36 -24.30 2.18
CA ASN A 346 34.77 -24.30 0.76
C ASN A 346 33.62 -24.16 -0.25
N ASN A 347 32.76 -23.18 -0.10
CA ASN A 347 31.83 -22.87 -1.20
C ASN A 347 31.78 -21.35 -1.43
N ASN A 348 32.12 -20.91 -2.65
CA ASN A 348 31.85 -19.58 -3.16
C ASN A 348 30.32 -19.34 -3.18
N ILE A 349 29.79 -18.78 -2.11
CA ILE A 349 28.37 -18.44 -1.98
C ILE A 349 28.19 -17.06 -2.61
N PRO A 350 27.21 -16.86 -3.52
CA PRO A 350 26.89 -15.52 -3.97
C PRO A 350 26.36 -14.71 -2.78
N LEU A 351 27.17 -13.86 -2.20
CA LEU A 351 26.77 -12.87 -1.21
C LEU A 351 25.67 -12.00 -1.81
N LEU A 352 24.71 -11.58 -0.99
CA LEU A 352 23.68 -10.61 -1.36
C LEU A 352 24.29 -9.24 -1.75
N GLU A 353 25.62 -9.11 -1.71
CA GLU A 353 26.35 -7.84 -1.81
C GLU A 353 26.95 -7.48 -3.18
N LYS A 354 26.96 -8.34 -4.16
CA LYS A 354 27.57 -7.99 -5.48
C LYS A 354 26.67 -8.32 -6.65
N SER A 355 25.82 -7.40 -7.01
CA SER A 355 25.34 -7.20 -8.38
C SER A 355 24.82 -5.77 -8.54
N ASP A 356 25.52 -4.98 -9.34
CA ASP A 356 25.14 -3.67 -9.85
C ASP A 356 24.83 -2.61 -8.77
N GLU A 357 25.86 -1.88 -8.31
CA GLU A 357 25.80 -0.77 -7.36
C GLU A 357 24.68 0.26 -7.66
N GLN A 358 24.34 0.47 -8.93
CA GLN A 358 23.28 1.39 -9.34
C GLN A 358 21.85 0.91 -9.04
N THR A 359 21.57 -0.39 -9.03
CA THR A 359 20.24 -0.94 -8.75
C THR A 359 19.99 -1.15 -7.26
N ASP A 360 21.02 -1.48 -6.50
CA ASP A 360 20.92 -1.61 -5.04
C ASP A 360 20.79 -0.21 -4.39
N GLU A 361 21.48 0.81 -4.88
CA GLU A 361 21.38 2.20 -4.44
C GLU A 361 19.98 2.81 -4.72
N TYR A 362 19.33 2.43 -5.84
CA TYR A 362 17.99 2.90 -6.16
C TYR A 362 16.91 2.24 -5.27
N LEU A 363 17.07 0.96 -4.94
CA LEU A 363 16.15 0.24 -4.04
C LEU A 363 16.37 0.63 -2.56
N ASP A 364 17.59 0.87 -2.15
CA ASP A 364 17.93 1.36 -0.80
C ASP A 364 17.47 2.82 -0.62
N ASN A 365 17.63 3.69 -1.62
CA ASN A 365 17.15 5.07 -1.60
C ASN A 365 15.62 5.16 -1.55
N GLU A 366 14.87 4.27 -2.22
CA GLU A 366 13.40 4.25 -2.13
C GLU A 366 12.89 3.75 -0.78
N LEU A 367 13.59 2.81 -0.16
CA LEU A 367 13.32 2.38 1.21
C LEU A 367 13.73 3.46 2.22
N GLU A 368 14.78 4.25 1.93
CA GLU A 368 15.24 5.37 2.74
C GLU A 368 14.41 6.65 2.56
N GLU A 369 13.98 7.01 1.34
CA GLU A 369 13.07 8.17 1.12
C GLU A 369 11.73 8.02 1.88
N GLN A 370 11.22 6.79 2.04
CA GLN A 370 10.06 6.55 2.88
C GLN A 370 10.38 6.76 4.38
N ASN A 371 11.63 6.58 4.80
CA ASN A 371 12.10 6.77 6.17
C ASN A 371 12.56 8.20 6.45
N GLU A 372 13.22 8.91 5.52
CA GLU A 372 13.74 10.28 5.73
C GLU A 372 12.65 11.32 5.90
N ASN A 373 11.53 11.21 5.19
CA ASN A 373 10.37 12.09 5.42
C ASN A 373 9.75 11.94 6.83
N ASN A 374 10.04 10.86 7.53
CA ASN A 374 9.66 10.64 8.93
C ASN A 374 10.71 11.14 9.94
N MET A 375 12.00 11.23 9.58
CA MET A 375 13.08 11.63 10.49
C MET A 375 13.11 13.13 10.82
N ILE A 376 12.65 14.02 9.94
CA ILE A 376 12.70 15.47 10.16
C ILE A 376 11.77 15.91 11.30
N ALA A 377 10.71 15.15 11.60
CA ALA A 377 9.77 15.45 12.69
C ALA A 377 10.24 14.98 14.09
N ILE A 378 11.20 14.04 14.16
CA ILE A 378 11.61 13.39 15.41
C ILE A 378 12.70 14.18 16.17
N LYS A 379 13.47 15.04 15.50
CA LYS A 379 14.58 15.79 16.13
C LYS A 379 14.18 16.83 17.18
N LYS A 380 12.89 17.08 17.42
CA LYS A 380 12.42 18.09 18.39
C LYS A 380 11.79 17.56 19.68
N THR A 381 11.75 16.24 19.93
CA THR A 381 11.09 15.66 21.11
C THR A 381 11.94 14.68 21.94
N GLU A 382 13.26 14.65 21.75
CA GLU A 382 14.14 13.65 22.40
C GLU A 382 14.46 13.91 23.87
N HIS A 383 13.96 14.97 24.53
CA HIS A 383 14.43 15.30 25.88
C HIS A 383 13.54 14.86 27.05
N ASP A 384 12.33 14.31 26.86
CA ASP A 384 11.44 14.11 28.02
C ASP A 384 10.67 12.79 28.14
N LYS A 385 11.11 11.64 27.66
CA LYS A 385 10.45 10.35 27.99
C LYS A 385 11.37 9.12 27.98
N LYS A 386 12.45 9.15 28.75
CA LYS A 386 13.34 7.98 28.88
C LYS A 386 13.04 7.01 30.04
N SER A 387 11.98 7.18 30.84
CA SER A 387 11.93 6.52 32.13
C SER A 387 10.85 5.45 32.38
N THR A 388 9.93 5.18 31.47
CA THR A 388 8.84 4.21 31.75
C THR A 388 8.65 3.06 30.76
N LEU A 389 9.31 3.05 29.63
CA LEU A 389 9.17 1.96 28.64
C LEU A 389 10.21 0.82 28.77
N HIS A 390 11.19 0.96 29.65
CA HIS A 390 12.36 0.05 29.69
C HIS A 390 12.16 -1.24 30.48
N SER A 391 11.15 -1.37 31.35
CA SER A 391 10.99 -2.56 32.21
C SER A 391 10.20 -3.70 31.57
N ASP A 392 9.36 -3.44 30.54
CA ASP A 392 8.49 -4.47 29.94
C ASP A 392 8.94 -4.96 28.56
N MET A 393 10.12 -4.52 28.10
CA MET A 393 10.61 -4.74 26.73
C MET A 393 11.66 -5.84 26.63
N GLN A 394 11.50 -6.96 27.33
CA GLN A 394 12.52 -8.05 27.32
C GLN A 394 12.76 -8.70 25.95
N ASN A 395 11.88 -8.48 24.97
CA ASN A 395 11.95 -9.12 23.64
C ASN A 395 12.10 -8.12 22.47
N ILE A 396 12.61 -6.89 22.73
CA ILE A 396 12.84 -5.90 21.66
C ILE A 396 14.32 -5.83 21.36
N TYR A 397 14.68 -6.19 20.14
CA TYR A 397 16.03 -6.08 19.63
C TYR A 397 16.11 -4.89 18.68
N ILE A 398 16.65 -3.76 19.16
CA ILE A 398 16.92 -2.59 18.33
C ILE A 398 18.35 -2.76 17.80
N TYR A 399 18.44 -2.95 16.49
CA TYR A 399 19.71 -2.87 15.80
C TYR A 399 19.98 -1.40 15.47
N GLU A 400 20.85 -0.74 16.25
CA GLU A 400 21.23 0.65 15.98
C GLU A 400 22.01 0.74 14.67
N LYS A 401 21.61 1.69 13.81
CA LYS A 401 22.31 2.05 12.57
C LYS A 401 23.69 2.58 12.96
N SER A 402 24.76 1.81 12.78
CA SER A 402 26.11 2.36 12.79
C SER A 402 26.22 3.35 11.61
N LYS A 403 26.89 4.50 11.82
CA LYS A 403 27.05 5.58 10.81
C LYS A 403 27.77 5.12 9.54
N ASP A 404 28.39 3.95 9.55
CA ASP A 404 28.99 3.30 8.40
C ASP A 404 28.10 2.13 7.95
N ASN A 405 27.71 2.15 6.67
CA ASN A 405 26.84 1.14 6.04
C ASN A 405 27.46 -0.28 5.93
N ARG A 406 28.56 -0.54 6.59
CA ARG A 406 29.26 -1.83 6.64
C ARG A 406 29.21 -2.36 8.05
N ILE A 407 28.46 -3.46 8.26
CA ILE A 407 28.63 -4.28 9.45
C ILE A 407 29.79 -5.21 9.13
N ASP A 408 30.90 -5.05 9.84
CA ASP A 408 32.02 -5.97 9.74
C ASP A 408 31.60 -7.31 10.37
N LEU A 409 32.01 -8.43 9.75
CA LEU A 409 31.75 -9.76 10.28
C LEU A 409 32.27 -9.93 11.72
N ASP A 410 33.41 -9.29 12.03
CA ASP A 410 34.02 -9.27 13.36
C ASP A 410 33.15 -8.58 14.43
N ASP A 411 32.34 -7.59 14.02
CA ASP A 411 31.40 -6.92 14.92
C ASP A 411 30.17 -7.78 15.21
N ILE A 412 29.72 -8.57 14.23
CA ILE A 412 28.65 -9.56 14.41
C ILE A 412 29.10 -10.64 15.37
N GLU A 413 30.32 -11.15 15.23
CA GLU A 413 30.89 -12.18 16.13
C GLU A 413 31.04 -11.66 17.59
N LYS A 414 31.46 -10.40 17.76
CA LYS A 414 31.51 -9.74 19.09
C LYS A 414 30.10 -9.53 19.67
N LEU A 415 29.09 -9.22 18.84
CA LEU A 415 27.71 -9.06 19.27
C LEU A 415 27.09 -10.41 19.66
N LEU A 416 27.34 -11.46 18.89
CA LEU A 416 26.86 -12.82 19.16
C LEU A 416 27.49 -13.41 20.41
N ASN A 417 28.77 -13.11 20.67
CA ASN A 417 29.51 -13.61 21.83
C ASN A 417 29.28 -12.82 23.14
N LYS A 418 28.86 -11.55 23.06
CA LYS A 418 28.61 -10.70 24.23
C LYS A 418 27.25 -10.84 24.89
N ASN A 419 26.22 -11.23 24.13
CA ASN A 419 24.86 -11.33 24.63
C ASN A 419 24.18 -12.60 24.11
N ASN A 420 23.86 -13.54 25.00
CA ASN A 420 23.05 -14.74 24.70
C ASN A 420 21.66 -14.44 24.09
N ASN A 421 21.33 -13.17 23.81
CA ASN A 421 20.04 -12.70 23.36
C ASN A 421 19.85 -12.69 21.83
N TYR A 422 20.85 -13.10 21.03
CA TYR A 422 20.77 -13.11 19.56
C TYR A 422 20.52 -14.51 18.96
N GLY A 423 20.02 -15.44 19.75
CA GLY A 423 19.74 -16.82 19.32
C GLY A 423 18.79 -16.94 18.12
N PHE A 424 17.99 -15.91 17.83
CA PHE A 424 17.10 -15.89 16.66
C PHE A 424 17.85 -15.85 15.32
N PHE A 425 19.09 -15.35 15.24
CA PHE A 425 19.89 -15.44 14.01
C PHE A 425 20.38 -16.87 13.73
N GLN A 426 20.58 -17.67 14.77
CA GLN A 426 21.01 -19.07 14.67
C GLN A 426 19.83 -20.02 14.48
N LYS A 427 18.61 -19.53 14.66
CA LYS A 427 17.40 -20.33 14.66
C LYS A 427 17.05 -20.81 13.25
N LYS A 428 16.54 -22.03 13.18
CA LYS A 428 15.79 -22.51 12.01
C LYS A 428 14.32 -22.25 12.25
N TYR A 429 13.63 -21.85 11.20
CA TYR A 429 12.21 -21.53 11.25
C TYR A 429 11.41 -22.59 10.52
N ASP A 430 10.28 -23.00 11.08
CA ASP A 430 9.36 -23.96 10.45
C ASP A 430 8.49 -23.30 9.39
N VAL A 431 8.19 -22.00 9.58
CA VAL A 431 7.39 -21.19 8.66
C VAL A 431 8.09 -19.87 8.41
N ILE A 432 8.25 -19.48 7.14
CA ILE A 432 8.83 -18.20 6.76
C ILE A 432 7.86 -17.46 5.85
N LEU A 433 7.57 -16.21 6.19
CA LEU A 433 6.69 -15.30 5.46
C LEU A 433 7.53 -14.22 4.78
N ILE A 434 7.27 -13.96 3.50
CA ILE A 434 7.99 -12.99 2.68
C ILE A 434 6.95 -12.12 1.96
N ASP A 435 6.68 -10.93 2.48
CA ASP A 435 5.72 -9.97 1.91
C ASP A 435 6.38 -8.59 1.70
N PRO A 436 7.31 -8.47 0.73
CA PRO A 436 8.05 -7.24 0.52
C PRO A 436 7.17 -6.14 -0.10
N PRO A 437 7.56 -4.85 0.04
CA PRO A 437 6.93 -3.75 -0.68
C PRO A 437 7.05 -3.93 -2.20
N PRO A 438 6.29 -3.17 -3.03
CA PRO A 438 6.40 -3.25 -4.49
C PRO A 438 7.83 -2.93 -4.95
N LEU A 439 8.54 -3.91 -5.52
CA LEU A 439 9.95 -3.80 -5.92
C LEU A 439 10.15 -3.32 -7.37
N ALA A 440 9.10 -3.27 -8.20
CA ALA A 440 9.20 -2.78 -9.58
C ALA A 440 8.06 -1.81 -9.89
N ARG A 441 8.39 -0.57 -10.24
CA ARG A 441 7.42 0.46 -10.66
C ARG A 441 7.11 0.42 -12.14
N ASN A 442 8.02 -0.12 -12.93
CA ASN A 442 7.93 -0.23 -14.39
C ASN A 442 8.67 -1.48 -14.89
N ASN A 443 8.52 -1.77 -16.18
CA ASN A 443 9.15 -2.94 -16.81
C ASN A 443 10.70 -2.88 -16.81
N TYR A 444 11.27 -1.69 -16.74
CA TYR A 444 12.73 -1.53 -16.69
C TYR A 444 13.31 -2.07 -15.37
N LEU A 445 12.62 -1.87 -14.26
CA LEU A 445 13.03 -2.34 -12.92
C LEU A 445 12.66 -3.81 -12.66
N LEU A 446 11.85 -4.43 -13.50
CA LEU A 446 11.38 -5.80 -13.29
C LEU A 446 12.52 -6.83 -13.15
N PRO A 447 13.59 -6.85 -13.99
CA PRO A 447 14.66 -7.81 -13.82
C PRO A 447 15.38 -7.70 -12.46
N ALA A 448 15.60 -6.49 -11.98
CA ALA A 448 16.21 -6.25 -10.67
C ALA A 448 15.30 -6.74 -9.53
N ALA A 449 14.02 -6.41 -9.59
CA ALA A 449 13.04 -6.88 -8.61
C ALA A 449 12.96 -8.41 -8.54
N LEU A 450 12.99 -9.11 -9.70
CA LEU A 450 13.02 -10.58 -9.73
C LEU A 450 14.29 -11.14 -9.09
N LYS A 451 15.45 -10.50 -9.28
CA LYS A 451 16.70 -10.89 -8.59
C LYS A 451 16.57 -10.75 -7.07
N VAL A 452 15.92 -9.69 -6.57
CA VAL A 452 15.67 -9.52 -5.13
C VAL A 452 14.79 -10.64 -4.59
N TYR A 453 13.68 -10.99 -5.26
CA TYR A 453 12.85 -12.14 -4.85
C TYR A 453 13.65 -13.45 -4.82
N GLN A 454 14.49 -13.71 -5.84
CA GLN A 454 15.33 -14.91 -5.90
C GLN A 454 16.28 -14.97 -4.70
N LYS A 455 16.92 -13.86 -4.33
CA LYS A 455 17.83 -13.77 -3.19
C LYS A 455 17.10 -13.97 -1.85
N LEU A 456 15.95 -13.31 -1.65
CA LEU A 456 15.13 -13.47 -0.45
C LEU A 456 14.68 -14.93 -0.26
N LEU A 457 14.18 -15.55 -1.33
CA LEU A 457 13.77 -16.94 -1.33
C LEU A 457 14.96 -17.89 -1.06
N TYR A 458 16.10 -17.67 -1.72
CA TYR A 458 17.32 -18.44 -1.48
C TYR A 458 17.73 -18.42 -0.01
N ALA A 459 17.82 -17.22 0.58
CA ALA A 459 18.19 -17.07 1.98
C ALA A 459 17.19 -17.80 2.90
N SER A 460 15.89 -17.63 2.64
CA SER A 460 14.83 -18.29 3.38
C SER A 460 14.92 -19.83 3.30
N PHE A 461 15.20 -20.39 2.11
CA PHE A 461 15.40 -21.84 1.93
C PHE A 461 16.65 -22.39 2.64
N LYS A 462 17.63 -21.54 2.90
CA LYS A 462 18.81 -21.92 3.69
C LYS A 462 18.58 -21.94 5.19
N ILE A 463 17.68 -21.08 5.69
CA ILE A 463 17.42 -20.95 7.12
C ILE A 463 16.17 -21.72 7.59
N ILE A 464 15.38 -22.26 6.67
CA ILE A 464 14.19 -23.04 7.01
C ILE A 464 14.52 -24.38 7.64
N GLN A 465 13.72 -24.80 8.62
CA GLN A 465 13.67 -26.19 9.09
C GLN A 465 12.98 -27.05 8.04
N LYS A 466 13.51 -28.24 7.77
CA LYS A 466 12.95 -29.17 6.81
C LYS A 466 12.32 -30.39 7.51
N PRO A 467 11.08 -30.75 7.18
CA PRO A 467 10.15 -30.07 6.28
C PRO A 467 9.62 -28.78 6.87
N GLY A 468 9.39 -27.76 6.01
CA GLY A 468 8.91 -26.47 6.46
C GLY A 468 8.11 -25.74 5.39
N TYR A 469 7.51 -24.60 5.76
CA TYR A 469 6.60 -23.85 4.89
C TYR A 469 7.16 -22.46 4.57
N VAL A 470 7.05 -22.05 3.32
CA VAL A 470 7.38 -20.68 2.89
C VAL A 470 6.19 -20.08 2.19
N PHE A 471 5.70 -18.96 2.73
CA PHE A 471 4.72 -18.12 2.07
C PHE A 471 5.42 -16.93 1.46
N VAL A 472 5.25 -16.72 0.17
CA VAL A 472 5.80 -15.57 -0.54
C VAL A 472 4.68 -14.81 -1.23
N SER A 473 4.67 -13.48 -1.06
CA SER A 473 3.68 -12.57 -1.63
C SER A 473 4.33 -11.51 -2.50
N SER A 474 3.61 -11.05 -3.49
CA SER A 474 3.97 -9.91 -4.33
C SER A 474 2.75 -9.01 -4.49
N CYS A 475 2.85 -7.77 -4.03
CA CYS A 475 1.84 -6.73 -4.26
C CYS A 475 2.14 -5.92 -5.53
N ASN A 476 2.87 -6.49 -6.48
CA ASN A 476 3.30 -5.84 -7.70
C ASN A 476 2.64 -6.46 -8.93
N ARG A 477 1.83 -5.67 -9.65
CA ARG A 477 1.14 -6.13 -10.88
C ARG A 477 2.06 -6.68 -11.98
N LEU A 478 3.36 -6.30 -11.97
CA LEU A 478 4.36 -6.77 -12.93
C LEU A 478 4.97 -8.12 -12.54
N ILE A 479 4.76 -8.57 -11.30
CA ILE A 479 5.28 -9.83 -10.76
C ILE A 479 4.07 -10.71 -10.42
N GLY A 480 3.57 -11.38 -11.43
CA GLY A 480 2.46 -12.31 -11.31
C GLY A 480 2.91 -13.71 -10.89
N TYR A 481 2.02 -14.67 -11.05
CA TYR A 481 2.25 -16.06 -10.66
C TYR A 481 3.47 -16.68 -11.39
N ASN A 482 3.58 -16.49 -12.70
CA ASN A 482 4.64 -17.09 -13.50
C ASN A 482 6.02 -16.54 -13.13
N GLU A 483 6.14 -15.22 -12.93
CA GLU A 483 7.36 -14.55 -12.51
C GLU A 483 7.79 -15.03 -11.12
N LEU A 484 6.83 -15.17 -10.20
CA LEU A 484 7.11 -15.61 -8.83
C LEU A 484 7.54 -17.08 -8.81
N VAL A 485 6.87 -17.98 -9.57
CA VAL A 485 7.27 -19.39 -9.74
C VAL A 485 8.67 -19.50 -10.36
N LEU A 486 9.01 -18.65 -11.33
CA LEU A 486 10.37 -18.63 -11.89
C LEU A 486 11.42 -18.27 -10.81
N CYS A 487 11.13 -17.30 -9.95
CA CYS A 487 12.02 -16.93 -8.83
C CYS A 487 12.17 -18.10 -7.86
N ILE A 488 11.07 -18.76 -7.49
CA ILE A 488 11.06 -19.93 -6.60
C ILE A 488 11.93 -21.05 -7.16
N ARG A 489 11.74 -21.44 -8.43
CA ARG A 489 12.51 -22.51 -9.08
C ARG A 489 14.01 -22.23 -9.05
N ARG A 490 14.42 -21.00 -9.38
CA ARG A 490 15.84 -20.61 -9.35
C ARG A 490 16.41 -20.66 -7.93
N ALA A 491 15.66 -20.15 -6.95
CA ALA A 491 16.08 -20.14 -5.56
C ALA A 491 16.20 -21.57 -4.98
N LEU A 492 15.27 -22.48 -5.29
CA LEU A 492 15.34 -23.90 -4.92
C LEU A 492 16.61 -24.57 -5.47
N ASN A 493 16.89 -24.36 -6.76
CA ASN A 493 18.09 -24.89 -7.40
C ASN A 493 19.37 -24.37 -6.72
N TRP A 494 19.47 -23.06 -6.45
CA TRP A 494 20.63 -22.49 -5.75
C TRP A 494 20.76 -22.99 -4.32
N ALA A 495 19.64 -23.15 -3.61
CA ALA A 495 19.62 -23.64 -2.23
C ALA A 495 19.87 -25.15 -2.13
N LYS A 496 19.81 -25.88 -3.27
CA LYS A 496 19.88 -27.35 -3.36
C LYS A 496 18.81 -28.00 -2.44
N CYS A 497 17.56 -27.56 -2.60
CA CYS A 497 16.41 -28.11 -1.90
C CYS A 497 15.27 -28.40 -2.88
N GLU A 498 14.36 -29.24 -2.43
CA GLU A 498 13.12 -29.55 -3.12
C GLU A 498 11.96 -28.79 -2.49
N GLY A 499 10.94 -28.51 -3.27
CA GLY A 499 9.75 -27.82 -2.78
C GLY A 499 8.58 -27.98 -3.72
N VAL A 500 7.39 -28.01 -3.15
CA VAL A 500 6.13 -28.10 -3.89
C VAL A 500 5.20 -26.97 -3.49
N ILE A 501 4.42 -26.50 -4.45
CA ILE A 501 3.36 -25.53 -4.21
C ILE A 501 2.19 -26.29 -3.60
N ILE A 502 1.76 -25.90 -2.42
CA ILE A 502 0.64 -26.52 -1.69
C ILE A 502 -0.58 -25.61 -1.57
N GLY A 503 -0.46 -24.35 -1.97
CA GLY A 503 -1.56 -23.40 -1.97
C GLY A 503 -1.21 -22.09 -2.63
N GLU A 504 -2.26 -21.35 -3.00
CA GLU A 504 -2.17 -19.98 -3.48
C GLU A 504 -2.95 -19.08 -2.51
N GLY A 505 -2.34 -17.94 -2.18
CA GLY A 505 -3.05 -16.90 -1.46
C GLY A 505 -3.95 -16.08 -2.40
N ARG A 506 -4.85 -15.34 -1.81
CA ARG A 506 -5.78 -14.48 -2.55
C ARG A 506 -5.87 -13.10 -1.92
N VAL A 507 -6.25 -12.13 -2.73
CA VAL A 507 -6.66 -10.82 -2.23
C VAL A 507 -7.97 -10.97 -1.48
N SER A 508 -8.12 -10.27 -0.35
CA SER A 508 -9.35 -10.31 0.45
C SER A 508 -10.57 -9.81 -0.34
N SER A 509 -11.74 -10.33 0.00
CA SER A 509 -13.00 -10.09 -0.73
C SER A 509 -13.47 -8.62 -0.73
N ASP A 510 -12.97 -7.77 0.17
CA ASP A 510 -13.17 -6.31 0.12
C ASP A 510 -12.31 -5.61 -0.95
N HIS A 511 -11.47 -6.35 -1.65
CA HIS A 511 -10.66 -5.90 -2.78
C HIS A 511 -11.09 -6.62 -4.08
N PRO A 512 -12.30 -6.39 -4.58
CA PRO A 512 -12.75 -7.06 -5.80
C PRO A 512 -11.85 -6.74 -6.98
N VAL A 513 -11.76 -7.69 -7.91
CA VAL A 513 -11.04 -7.53 -9.19
C VAL A 513 -12.04 -7.15 -10.27
N HIS A 514 -11.73 -6.14 -11.06
CA HIS A 514 -12.58 -5.73 -12.18
C HIS A 514 -12.43 -6.71 -13.34
N VAL A 515 -13.55 -7.31 -13.80
CA VAL A 515 -13.52 -8.38 -14.81
C VAL A 515 -12.83 -7.96 -16.10
N SER A 516 -13.10 -6.72 -16.55
CA SER A 516 -12.53 -6.19 -17.80
C SER A 516 -11.22 -5.42 -17.59
N LEU A 517 -10.66 -5.41 -16.37
CA LEU A 517 -9.40 -4.77 -16.01
C LEU A 517 -8.59 -5.69 -15.10
N PRO A 518 -7.95 -6.74 -15.68
CA PRO A 518 -7.19 -7.72 -14.91
C PRO A 518 -6.08 -7.12 -14.05
N GLU A 519 -5.56 -5.95 -14.41
CA GLU A 519 -4.54 -5.19 -13.69
C GLU A 519 -4.96 -4.78 -12.28
N THR A 520 -6.26 -4.85 -11.95
CA THR A 520 -6.75 -4.65 -10.60
C THR A 520 -6.45 -5.84 -9.67
N LYS A 521 -6.09 -7.01 -10.22
CA LYS A 521 -5.51 -8.14 -9.50
C LYS A 521 -3.99 -7.91 -9.37
N TYR A 522 -3.57 -7.25 -8.32
CA TYR A 522 -2.17 -6.87 -8.10
C TYR A 522 -1.44 -7.76 -7.09
N LEU A 523 -2.17 -8.51 -6.27
CA LEU A 523 -1.62 -9.38 -5.23
C LEU A 523 -1.53 -10.81 -5.75
N THR A 524 -0.34 -11.38 -5.69
CA THR A 524 -0.06 -12.79 -5.97
C THR A 524 0.68 -13.38 -4.78
N SER A 525 0.21 -14.51 -4.27
CA SER A 525 0.85 -15.17 -3.12
C SER A 525 0.88 -16.67 -3.33
N ILE A 526 1.99 -17.30 -2.95
CA ILE A 526 2.24 -18.74 -3.12
C ILE A 526 2.70 -19.31 -1.79
N LEU A 527 2.12 -20.43 -1.39
CA LEU A 527 2.53 -21.22 -0.24
C LEU A 527 3.26 -22.49 -0.71
N LEU A 528 4.45 -22.68 -0.17
CA LEU A 528 5.35 -23.78 -0.51
C LEU A 528 5.54 -24.70 0.69
N MET A 529 5.70 -25.99 0.46
CA MET A 529 6.33 -26.93 1.38
C MET A 529 7.73 -27.24 0.85
N ILE A 530 8.74 -27.07 1.71
CA ILE A 530 10.17 -27.28 1.42
C ILE A 530 10.62 -28.55 2.11
N THR A 531 11.32 -29.43 1.36
CA THR A 531 11.82 -30.73 1.84
C THR A 531 13.34 -30.87 1.69
#